data_f7425fe6a9db7ce650cd02014b2e8a63
#
_entry.id   f7425fe6a9db7ce650cd02014b2e8a63
#
_cell.length_a   1.000
_cell.length_b   1.000
_cell.length_c   1.000
_cell.angle_alpha   90.00
_cell.angle_beta   90.00
_cell.angle_gamma   90.00
#
_symmetry.space_group_name_H-M   'P 1'
#
loop_
_entity.id
_entity.type
_entity.pdbx_description
1 polymer ?
#
loop_
_entity_poly.entity_id
_entity_poly.type
_entity_poly.pdbx_seq_one_letter_code
_entity_poly.pdbx_strand_id
1 'polypeptide(L)'
;PQRTSTARHPIVPSKNAKTAEGDTICMENFVIAVAKKMGLPGFGENAIADLEGNRYPLHRTEDYFLRAAANIAFAGEKPAPDASEQDLLLTGVQRIMPKIEQTLKAEERLKVANVYCKGGRFAPHESAWKEENMEFQWKNCLQIWNENVYKAQHHSNGEHYWGCPRYMSPRFADGSTLEQHYPQSEWGFKLISFKSNIMSSITAPLLRLLSIKPEGLVAMNRLDAEEKGIKHGDVVKLSTPTAGLTVQIVVLDGIARGTIGIEHGYGHKQIGASSYTIDGVEIPANPMIAKGINLNDLGIIDHTKAVKSPWVDWVCGSAVRNGIPAKVEKLA
;
A
#
# COMPACT_ATOMS: atom_id res chain seq x y z
N PRO A 1 -14.94 -4.47 14.68
CA PRO A 1 -14.68 -5.61 13.83
C PRO A 1 -13.29 -5.43 13.23
N GLN A 2 -12.33 -6.17 13.77
CA GLN A 2 -11.04 -6.23 13.10
C GLN A 2 -11.30 -6.90 11.75
N ARG A 3 -10.91 -6.22 10.68
CA ARG A 3 -10.72 -6.89 9.41
C ARG A 3 -9.81 -8.08 9.67
N THR A 4 -10.30 -9.25 9.42
CA THR A 4 -9.48 -10.41 9.23
C THR A 4 -8.67 -10.24 7.95
N SER A 5 -7.68 -9.37 7.99
CA SER A 5 -6.58 -9.55 7.08
C SER A 5 -5.91 -10.81 7.58
N THR A 6 -6.07 -11.90 6.88
CA THR A 6 -5.15 -13.01 6.99
C THR A 6 -3.79 -12.42 6.67
N ALA A 7 -3.05 -12.00 7.68
CA ALA A 7 -1.63 -11.84 7.57
C ALA A 7 -1.11 -13.25 7.30
N ARG A 8 -1.11 -13.63 6.04
CA ARG A 8 -0.45 -14.84 5.59
C ARG A 8 1.04 -14.55 5.74
N HIS A 9 1.54 -14.80 6.92
CA HIS A 9 2.96 -15.06 7.06
C HIS A 9 3.27 -16.14 6.01
N PRO A 10 4.24 -15.96 5.12
CA PRO A 10 4.55 -16.98 4.14
C PRO A 10 4.88 -18.27 4.88
N ILE A 11 3.95 -19.19 4.85
CA ILE A 11 4.09 -20.54 5.43
C ILE A 11 5.17 -21.31 4.67
N VAL A 12 5.38 -20.96 3.42
CA VAL A 12 6.52 -21.42 2.63
C VAL A 12 7.70 -20.49 2.92
N PRO A 13 8.82 -21.01 3.46
CA PRO A 13 10.01 -20.21 3.62
C PRO A 13 10.38 -19.64 2.25
N SER A 14 10.28 -18.32 2.11
CA SER A 14 10.88 -17.68 0.93
C SER A 14 12.39 -17.95 0.99
N LYS A 15 13.00 -18.14 -0.17
CA LYS A 15 14.46 -18.19 -0.30
C LYS A 15 15.03 -16.77 -0.10
N ASN A 16 14.73 -16.17 1.04
CA ASN A 16 15.26 -14.86 1.37
C ASN A 16 16.73 -14.98 1.72
N ALA A 17 17.50 -13.98 1.35
CA ALA A 17 18.87 -13.84 1.82
C ALA A 17 18.88 -13.82 3.36
N LYS A 18 19.93 -14.36 3.94
CA LYS A 18 20.12 -14.42 5.39
C LYS A 18 21.39 -13.67 5.78
N THR A 19 21.40 -13.14 6.99
CA THR A 19 22.60 -12.61 7.63
C THR A 19 23.58 -13.75 7.94
N ALA A 20 24.80 -13.39 8.33
CA ALA A 20 25.79 -14.36 8.79
C ALA A 20 25.29 -15.19 9.99
N GLU A 21 24.44 -14.61 10.83
CA GLU A 21 23.82 -15.25 11.99
C GLU A 21 22.60 -16.11 11.62
N GLY A 22 22.22 -16.14 10.35
CA GLY A 22 21.11 -16.95 9.84
C GLY A 22 19.73 -16.27 9.89
N ASP A 23 19.64 -15.02 10.31
CA ASP A 23 18.39 -14.27 10.32
C ASP A 23 17.96 -13.87 8.91
N THR A 24 16.66 -13.93 8.65
CA THR A 24 16.11 -13.50 7.36
C THR A 24 16.30 -12.01 7.14
N ILE A 25 16.84 -11.61 6.00
CA ILE A 25 16.92 -10.21 5.60
C ILE A 25 15.54 -9.77 5.11
N CYS A 26 14.86 -8.97 5.92
CA CYS A 26 13.59 -8.33 5.60
C CYS A 26 13.54 -6.95 6.27
N MET A 27 12.59 -6.11 5.85
CA MET A 27 12.47 -4.74 6.36
C MET A 27 12.26 -4.71 7.87
N GLU A 28 11.42 -5.58 8.38
CA GLU A 28 11.07 -5.66 9.80
C GLU A 28 12.30 -6.02 10.65
N ASN A 29 13.06 -7.05 10.26
CA ASN A 29 14.27 -7.45 10.96
C ASN A 29 15.34 -6.35 10.89
N PHE A 30 15.46 -5.65 9.76
CA PHE A 30 16.34 -4.50 9.64
C PHE A 30 15.97 -3.39 10.63
N VAL A 31 14.68 -3.01 10.69
CA VAL A 31 14.21 -1.97 11.61
C VAL A 31 14.44 -2.38 13.07
N ILE A 32 14.14 -3.64 13.43
CA ILE A 32 14.36 -4.17 14.78
C ILE A 32 15.86 -4.12 15.14
N ALA A 33 16.74 -4.55 14.23
CA ALA A 33 18.17 -4.56 14.45
C ALA A 33 18.74 -3.14 14.64
N VAL A 34 18.30 -2.18 13.83
CA VAL A 34 18.69 -0.78 13.95
C VAL A 34 18.21 -0.19 15.29
N ALA A 35 16.94 -0.40 15.65
CA ALA A 35 16.38 0.08 16.92
C ALA A 35 17.11 -0.48 18.13
N LYS A 36 17.45 -1.78 18.12
CA LYS A 36 18.28 -2.41 19.16
C LYS A 36 19.67 -1.76 19.26
N LYS A 37 20.33 -1.55 18.12
CA LYS A 37 21.65 -0.94 18.06
C LYS A 37 21.66 0.50 18.53
N MET A 38 20.54 1.22 18.35
CA MET A 38 20.30 2.58 18.86
C MET A 38 19.92 2.61 20.35
N GLY A 39 19.68 1.48 20.98
CA GLY A 39 19.23 1.41 22.37
C GLY A 39 17.81 1.95 22.59
N LEU A 40 16.95 1.89 21.56
CA LEU A 40 15.59 2.38 21.69
C LEU A 40 14.75 1.52 22.65
N PRO A 41 13.89 2.12 23.47
CA PRO A 41 13.00 1.37 24.36
C PRO A 41 12.01 0.51 23.55
N GLY A 42 11.62 -0.64 24.10
CA GLY A 42 10.69 -1.57 23.44
C GLY A 42 11.32 -2.53 22.44
N PHE A 43 12.65 -2.63 22.43
CA PHE A 43 13.42 -3.60 21.65
C PHE A 43 14.44 -4.33 22.55
N GLY A 44 14.89 -5.50 22.10
CA GLY A 44 15.83 -6.34 22.90
C GLY A 44 15.10 -7.28 23.84
N GLU A 45 15.68 -7.56 25.02
CA GLU A 45 15.26 -8.65 25.92
C GLU A 45 13.86 -8.45 26.54
N ASN A 46 13.52 -7.25 26.96
CA ASN A 46 12.30 -6.95 27.71
C ASN A 46 11.35 -6.02 26.92
N ALA A 47 11.02 -6.41 25.70
CA ALA A 47 10.37 -5.54 24.73
C ALA A 47 8.85 -5.67 24.69
N ILE A 48 8.33 -6.89 24.50
CA ILE A 48 6.90 -7.13 24.23
C ILE A 48 6.22 -7.64 25.50
N ALA A 49 5.14 -6.99 25.93
CA ALA A 49 4.36 -7.45 27.07
C ALA A 49 3.30 -8.49 26.64
N ASP A 50 3.03 -9.49 27.53
CA ASP A 50 1.82 -10.28 27.47
C ASP A 50 0.66 -9.58 28.22
N LEU A 51 -0.47 -10.24 28.30
CA LEU A 51 -1.67 -9.72 28.96
C LEU A 51 -1.52 -9.60 30.49
N GLU A 52 -0.56 -10.31 31.06
CA GLU A 52 -0.25 -10.30 32.50
C GLU A 52 0.88 -9.29 32.84
N GLY A 53 1.47 -8.68 31.83
CA GLY A 53 2.58 -7.72 31.99
C GLY A 53 3.98 -8.33 31.99
N ASN A 54 4.10 -9.66 31.80
CA ASN A 54 5.41 -10.29 31.61
C ASN A 54 6.03 -9.80 30.31
N ARG A 55 7.34 -9.61 30.31
CA ARG A 55 8.05 -9.08 29.15
C ARG A 55 8.87 -10.14 28.46
N TYR A 56 8.87 -10.09 27.12
CA TYR A 56 9.50 -11.03 26.21
C TYR A 56 10.42 -10.31 25.24
N PRO A 57 11.42 -11.01 24.68
CA PRO A 57 12.36 -10.39 23.75
C PRO A 57 11.72 -10.02 22.42
N LEU A 58 12.29 -8.99 21.78
CA LEU A 58 12.05 -8.62 20.38
C LEU A 58 13.39 -8.50 19.68
N HIS A 59 13.87 -9.61 19.12
CA HIS A 59 15.11 -9.67 18.36
C HIS A 59 14.84 -9.76 16.86
N ARG A 60 13.69 -10.32 16.47
CA ARG A 60 13.29 -10.54 15.08
C ARG A 60 11.76 -10.51 14.94
N THR A 61 11.30 -10.45 13.72
CA THR A 61 9.89 -10.39 13.34
C THR A 61 9.04 -11.49 13.95
N GLU A 62 9.58 -12.71 14.00
CA GLU A 62 8.87 -13.85 14.57
C GLU A 62 8.50 -13.64 16.05
N ASP A 63 9.39 -13.04 16.83
CA ASP A 63 9.14 -12.76 18.25
C ASP A 63 7.90 -11.88 18.42
N TYR A 64 7.78 -10.85 17.57
CA TYR A 64 6.61 -9.97 17.58
C TYR A 64 5.33 -10.69 17.20
N PHE A 65 5.33 -11.35 16.05
CA PHE A 65 4.09 -11.95 15.52
C PHE A 65 3.61 -13.13 16.37
N LEU A 66 4.52 -13.96 16.89
CA LEU A 66 4.15 -15.08 17.73
C LEU A 66 3.64 -14.62 19.09
N ARG A 67 4.28 -13.59 19.70
CA ARG A 67 3.79 -13.03 20.97
C ARG A 67 2.46 -12.29 20.78
N ALA A 68 2.29 -11.54 19.70
CA ALA A 68 1.01 -10.92 19.39
C ALA A 68 -0.11 -11.95 19.20
N ALA A 69 0.18 -13.07 18.51
CA ALA A 69 -0.77 -14.18 18.37
C ALA A 69 -1.09 -14.87 19.70
N ALA A 70 -0.10 -14.99 20.61
CA ALA A 70 -0.33 -15.50 21.95
C ALA A 70 -1.26 -14.57 22.75
N ASN A 71 -1.03 -13.27 22.71
CA ASN A 71 -1.93 -12.31 23.33
C ASN A 71 -3.36 -12.39 22.77
N ILE A 72 -3.50 -12.57 21.46
CA ILE A 72 -4.81 -12.80 20.83
C ILE A 72 -5.43 -14.13 21.30
N ALA A 73 -4.64 -15.21 21.39
CA ALA A 73 -5.13 -16.52 21.79
C ALA A 73 -5.68 -16.53 23.24
N PHE A 74 -5.12 -15.71 24.12
CA PHE A 74 -5.52 -15.61 25.51
C PHE A 74 -6.41 -14.39 25.84
N ALA A 75 -6.72 -13.55 24.87
CA ALA A 75 -7.61 -12.42 25.09
C ALA A 75 -9.06 -12.87 25.38
N GLY A 76 -9.76 -12.19 26.30
CA GLY A 76 -11.16 -12.47 26.65
C GLY A 76 -11.30 -13.52 27.75
N GLU A 77 -12.55 -13.96 28.01
CA GLU A 77 -12.90 -14.83 29.14
C GLU A 77 -12.29 -16.24 29.10
N LYS A 78 -12.12 -16.80 27.90
CA LYS A 78 -11.56 -18.14 27.71
C LYS A 78 -10.48 -18.10 26.63
N PRO A 79 -9.37 -18.83 26.79
CA PRO A 79 -8.38 -18.97 25.74
C PRO A 79 -8.94 -19.56 24.45
N ALA A 80 -8.28 -19.33 23.32
CA ALA A 80 -8.57 -20.03 22.09
C ALA A 80 -8.43 -21.55 22.26
N PRO A 81 -9.22 -22.36 21.54
CA PRO A 81 -9.05 -23.81 21.56
C PRO A 81 -7.70 -24.21 20.94
N ASP A 82 -7.27 -25.42 21.24
CA ASP A 82 -6.07 -25.99 20.62
C ASP A 82 -6.33 -26.31 19.14
N ALA A 83 -5.31 -26.15 18.30
CA ALA A 83 -5.37 -26.57 16.92
C ALA A 83 -5.40 -28.10 16.82
N SER A 84 -6.25 -28.64 15.96
CA SER A 84 -6.24 -30.07 15.63
C SER A 84 -5.13 -30.41 14.65
N GLU A 85 -4.70 -31.66 14.60
CA GLU A 85 -3.75 -32.12 13.57
C GLU A 85 -4.26 -31.87 12.16
N GLN A 86 -5.56 -32.05 11.96
CA GLN A 86 -6.21 -31.77 10.67
C GLN A 86 -6.13 -30.29 10.29
N ASP A 87 -6.38 -29.36 11.23
CA ASP A 87 -6.24 -27.91 10.99
C ASP A 87 -4.79 -27.57 10.62
N LEU A 88 -3.81 -28.10 11.34
CA LEU A 88 -2.40 -27.89 11.08
C LEU A 88 -2.00 -28.36 9.67
N LEU A 89 -2.46 -29.54 9.28
CA LEU A 89 -2.17 -30.13 7.97
C LEU A 89 -2.81 -29.34 6.83
N LEU A 90 -4.10 -29.06 6.91
CA LEU A 90 -4.87 -28.41 5.86
C LEU A 90 -4.41 -26.97 5.61
N THR A 91 -4.05 -26.26 6.67
CA THR A 91 -3.58 -24.88 6.57
C THR A 91 -2.08 -24.75 6.31
N GLY A 92 -1.31 -25.82 6.53
CA GLY A 92 0.13 -25.85 6.45
C GLY A 92 0.85 -25.19 7.64
N VAL A 93 0.14 -24.87 8.72
CA VAL A 93 0.70 -24.26 9.94
C VAL A 93 1.71 -25.18 10.62
N GLN A 94 1.62 -26.52 10.42
CA GLN A 94 2.65 -27.45 10.91
C GLN A 94 4.07 -27.06 10.49
N ARG A 95 4.24 -26.34 9.40
CA ARG A 95 5.57 -25.89 8.91
C ARG A 95 6.21 -24.82 9.78
N ILE A 96 5.42 -24.08 10.54
CA ILE A 96 5.90 -23.05 11.46
C ILE A 96 5.94 -23.53 12.92
N MET A 97 5.46 -24.74 13.21
CA MET A 97 5.49 -25.29 14.57
C MET A 97 6.87 -25.26 15.22
N PRO A 98 7.98 -25.56 14.53
CA PRO A 98 9.30 -25.44 15.14
C PRO A 98 9.63 -24.02 15.64
N LYS A 99 9.17 -22.98 14.95
CA LYS A 99 9.33 -21.59 15.40
C LYS A 99 8.42 -21.28 16.60
N ILE A 100 7.17 -21.76 16.58
CA ILE A 100 6.23 -21.65 17.67
C ILE A 100 6.81 -22.30 18.93
N GLU A 101 7.34 -23.50 18.81
CA GLU A 101 7.91 -24.26 19.92
C GLU A 101 9.16 -23.59 20.51
N GLN A 102 9.99 -22.99 19.67
CA GLN A 102 11.18 -22.27 20.08
C GLN A 102 10.88 -20.96 20.84
N THR A 103 9.76 -20.30 20.50
CA THR A 103 9.47 -18.93 20.94
C THR A 103 8.43 -18.89 22.08
N LEU A 104 7.51 -19.84 22.12
CA LEU A 104 6.34 -19.79 23.01
C LEU A 104 6.37 -20.89 24.08
N LYS A 105 5.71 -20.62 25.20
CA LYS A 105 5.49 -21.60 26.27
C LYS A 105 4.63 -22.75 25.77
N ALA A 106 4.78 -23.92 26.39
CA ALA A 106 4.09 -25.15 25.96
C ALA A 106 2.57 -24.99 25.88
N GLU A 107 1.98 -24.35 26.87
CA GLU A 107 0.53 -24.09 26.97
C GLU A 107 -0.01 -23.11 25.93
N GLU A 108 0.87 -22.31 25.31
CA GLU A 108 0.50 -21.33 24.28
C GLU A 108 0.50 -21.93 22.86
N ARG A 109 1.30 -22.95 22.61
CA ARG A 109 1.70 -23.40 21.26
C ARG A 109 0.53 -23.78 20.37
N LEU A 110 -0.33 -24.70 20.82
CA LEU A 110 -1.47 -25.16 20.03
C LEU A 110 -2.58 -24.10 19.92
N LYS A 111 -2.71 -23.22 20.91
CA LYS A 111 -3.65 -22.11 20.88
C LYS A 111 -3.22 -21.03 19.86
N VAL A 112 -1.94 -20.72 19.82
CA VAL A 112 -1.36 -19.84 18.81
C VAL A 112 -1.47 -20.48 17.42
N ALA A 113 -1.18 -21.76 17.31
CA ALA A 113 -1.37 -22.50 16.08
C ALA A 113 -2.82 -22.42 15.59
N ASN A 114 -3.82 -22.53 16.48
CA ASN A 114 -5.23 -22.35 16.14
C ASN A 114 -5.52 -20.95 15.59
N VAL A 115 -4.99 -19.89 16.23
CA VAL A 115 -5.12 -18.51 15.73
C VAL A 115 -4.58 -18.38 14.32
N TYR A 116 -3.44 -19.01 14.01
CA TYR A 116 -2.89 -19.02 12.65
C TYR A 116 -3.73 -19.86 11.68
N CYS A 117 -4.21 -21.03 12.09
CA CYS A 117 -5.06 -21.87 11.26
C CYS A 117 -6.37 -21.17 10.86
N LYS A 118 -6.96 -20.46 11.79
CA LYS A 118 -8.24 -19.74 11.58
C LYS A 118 -8.06 -18.34 11.00
N GLY A 119 -6.83 -17.80 11.02
CA GLY A 119 -6.54 -16.42 10.61
C GLY A 119 -6.99 -15.37 11.63
N GLY A 120 -7.17 -15.76 12.88
CA GLY A 120 -7.58 -14.91 13.98
C GLY A 120 -8.39 -15.66 15.04
N ARG A 121 -8.91 -14.91 15.99
CA ARG A 121 -9.85 -15.41 16.98
C ARG A 121 -11.23 -14.85 16.69
N PHE A 122 -12.21 -15.72 16.55
CA PHE A 122 -13.59 -15.37 16.20
C PHE A 122 -14.54 -15.78 17.28
N ALA A 123 -15.51 -14.93 17.58
CA ALA A 123 -16.67 -15.32 18.34
C ALA A 123 -17.54 -16.28 17.51
N PRO A 124 -18.31 -17.20 18.15
CA PRO A 124 -19.28 -18.01 17.43
C PRO A 124 -20.24 -17.15 16.62
N HIS A 125 -20.66 -17.65 15.46
CA HIS A 125 -21.56 -16.89 14.56
C HIS A 125 -22.84 -16.45 15.28
N GLU A 126 -23.38 -17.33 16.09
CA GLU A 126 -24.63 -17.14 16.85
C GLU A 126 -24.52 -15.96 17.83
N SER A 127 -23.30 -15.71 18.35
CA SER A 127 -23.08 -14.58 19.27
C SER A 127 -23.12 -13.20 18.59
N ALA A 128 -23.14 -13.17 17.26
CA ALA A 128 -23.29 -11.92 16.50
C ALA A 128 -24.74 -11.42 16.47
N TRP A 129 -25.69 -12.25 16.89
CA TRP A 129 -27.12 -11.98 16.82
C TRP A 129 -27.76 -11.99 18.19
N LYS A 130 -28.67 -11.07 18.40
CA LYS A 130 -29.60 -11.04 19.51
C LYS A 130 -31.00 -10.89 18.93
N GLU A 131 -31.78 -11.95 18.98
CA GLU A 131 -33.03 -12.07 18.23
C GLU A 131 -32.76 -11.82 16.72
N GLU A 132 -33.45 -10.88 16.08
CA GLU A 132 -33.27 -10.54 14.69
C GLU A 132 -32.24 -9.39 14.46
N ASN A 133 -31.62 -8.88 15.53
CA ASN A 133 -30.69 -7.77 15.49
C ASN A 133 -29.25 -8.23 15.67
N MET A 134 -28.32 -7.48 15.11
CA MET A 134 -26.90 -7.70 15.36
C MET A 134 -26.54 -7.28 16.79
N GLU A 135 -25.91 -8.17 17.56
CA GLU A 135 -25.43 -7.88 18.92
C GLU A 135 -24.40 -6.76 18.93
N PHE A 136 -23.52 -6.75 17.93
CA PHE A 136 -22.44 -5.75 17.79
C PHE A 136 -22.91 -4.51 17.04
N GLN A 137 -23.99 -3.92 17.49
CA GLN A 137 -24.45 -2.64 16.95
C GLN A 137 -23.55 -1.51 17.41
N TRP A 138 -23.36 -0.53 16.53
CA TRP A 138 -22.68 0.70 16.89
C TRP A 138 -23.51 1.48 17.92
N LYS A 139 -23.03 1.51 19.16
CA LYS A 139 -23.80 2.10 20.30
C LYS A 139 -23.78 3.63 20.32
N ASN A 140 -22.85 4.24 19.61
CA ASN A 140 -22.71 5.70 19.55
C ASN A 140 -23.19 6.23 18.22
N CYS A 141 -23.64 7.47 18.19
CA CYS A 141 -23.89 8.19 16.93
C CYS A 141 -22.59 8.24 16.12
N LEU A 142 -22.73 8.17 14.79
CA LEU A 142 -21.59 8.34 13.91
C LEU A 142 -21.02 9.76 14.13
N GLN A 143 -19.78 9.80 14.57
CA GLN A 143 -19.09 11.08 14.75
C GLN A 143 -18.56 11.55 13.40
N ILE A 144 -19.18 12.59 12.84
CA ILE A 144 -18.78 13.20 11.57
C ILE A 144 -17.91 14.45 11.75
N TRP A 145 -17.83 14.98 12.97
CA TRP A 145 -16.95 16.09 13.33
C TRP A 145 -15.84 15.63 14.25
N ASN A 146 -14.60 15.98 13.94
CA ASN A 146 -13.43 15.69 14.79
C ASN A 146 -12.81 16.99 15.29
N GLU A 147 -12.96 17.26 16.58
CA GLU A 147 -12.48 18.45 17.24
C GLU A 147 -10.96 18.61 17.18
N ASN A 148 -10.21 17.51 17.26
CA ASN A 148 -8.75 17.56 17.23
C ASN A 148 -8.25 17.95 15.81
N VAL A 149 -8.92 17.46 14.75
CA VAL A 149 -8.61 17.86 13.39
C VAL A 149 -8.94 19.34 13.19
N TYR A 150 -10.09 19.79 13.69
CA TYR A 150 -10.48 21.22 13.60
C TYR A 150 -9.52 22.16 14.31
N LYS A 151 -8.97 21.75 15.46
CA LYS A 151 -7.99 22.56 16.20
C LYS A 151 -6.61 22.58 15.57
N ALA A 152 -6.28 21.61 14.72
CA ALA A 152 -5.01 21.57 14.02
C ALA A 152 -4.94 22.63 12.92
N GLN A 153 -3.75 23.18 12.70
CA GLN A 153 -3.48 24.16 11.65
C GLN A 153 -2.56 23.58 10.58
N HIS A 154 -2.82 23.98 9.36
CA HIS A 154 -1.95 23.65 8.24
C HIS A 154 -0.61 24.36 8.39
N HIS A 155 0.49 23.61 8.41
CA HIS A 155 1.82 24.14 8.72
C HIS A 155 2.34 25.20 7.73
N SER A 156 1.82 25.21 6.48
CA SER A 156 2.31 26.13 5.45
C SER A 156 1.59 27.49 5.45
N ASN A 157 0.32 27.55 5.87
CA ASN A 157 -0.48 28.77 5.79
C ASN A 157 -1.23 29.15 7.07
N GLY A 158 -1.16 28.30 8.11
CA GLY A 158 -1.79 28.56 9.41
C GLY A 158 -3.32 28.42 9.43
N GLU A 159 -3.97 28.05 8.31
CA GLU A 159 -5.42 27.84 8.30
C GLU A 159 -5.80 26.59 9.09
N HIS A 160 -6.94 26.65 9.78
CA HIS A 160 -7.47 25.48 10.45
C HIS A 160 -8.00 24.46 9.47
N TYR A 161 -7.77 23.17 9.79
CA TYR A 161 -8.44 22.10 9.07
C TYR A 161 -9.94 22.09 9.38
N TRP A 162 -10.70 21.42 8.52
CA TRP A 162 -12.10 21.16 8.77
C TRP A 162 -12.24 19.90 9.61
N GLY A 163 -13.05 19.97 10.65
CA GLY A 163 -13.31 18.84 11.53
C GLY A 163 -14.18 17.74 10.88
N CYS A 164 -14.70 17.96 9.68
CA CYS A 164 -15.48 17.00 8.91
C CYS A 164 -14.98 16.93 7.46
N PRO A 165 -15.25 15.83 6.74
CA PRO A 165 -14.96 15.74 5.30
C PRO A 165 -15.69 16.83 4.53
N ARG A 166 -14.99 17.51 3.63
CA ARG A 166 -15.58 18.43 2.67
C ARG A 166 -14.83 18.38 1.35
N TYR A 167 -15.51 18.72 0.28
CA TYR A 167 -14.87 18.91 -0.99
C TYR A 167 -14.03 20.20 -0.97
N MET A 168 -12.80 20.10 -1.46
CA MET A 168 -11.93 21.24 -1.72
C MET A 168 -11.41 21.15 -3.16
N SER A 169 -11.49 22.26 -3.89
CA SER A 169 -10.86 22.34 -5.20
C SER A 169 -9.35 22.11 -5.06
N PRO A 170 -8.72 21.35 -5.96
CA PRO A 170 -7.27 21.17 -5.98
C PRO A 170 -6.55 22.53 -6.02
N ARG A 171 -5.56 22.71 -5.13
CA ARG A 171 -4.86 23.99 -4.92
C ARG A 171 -3.36 23.82 -4.87
N PHE A 172 -2.65 24.89 -5.22
CA PHE A 172 -1.25 25.07 -4.98
C PHE A 172 -0.96 25.61 -3.56
N ALA A 173 0.30 25.67 -3.17
CA ALA A 173 0.70 26.08 -1.83
C ALA A 173 0.32 27.53 -1.46
N ASP A 174 0.18 28.41 -2.44
CA ASP A 174 -0.29 29.80 -2.27
C ASP A 174 -1.81 29.93 -2.16
N GLY A 175 -2.54 28.80 -2.25
CA GLY A 175 -4.01 28.77 -2.21
C GLY A 175 -4.70 28.97 -3.56
N SER A 176 -3.97 29.30 -4.62
CA SER A 176 -4.53 29.40 -5.97
C SER A 176 -5.00 28.04 -6.48
N THR A 177 -6.11 28.00 -7.21
CA THR A 177 -6.67 26.74 -7.70
C THR A 177 -5.95 26.25 -8.95
N LEU A 178 -5.97 24.93 -9.14
CA LEU A 178 -5.43 24.31 -10.33
C LEU A 178 -6.07 24.84 -11.62
N GLU A 179 -7.39 25.10 -11.58
CA GLU A 179 -8.17 25.64 -12.71
C GLU A 179 -7.76 27.05 -13.09
N GLN A 180 -7.32 27.89 -12.15
CA GLN A 180 -6.82 29.24 -12.44
C GLN A 180 -5.52 29.21 -13.27
N HIS A 181 -4.69 28.19 -13.06
CA HIS A 181 -3.43 28.06 -13.79
C HIS A 181 -3.54 27.20 -15.05
N TYR A 182 -4.43 26.21 -15.01
CA TYR A 182 -4.56 25.20 -16.08
C TYR A 182 -6.05 24.97 -16.37
N PRO A 183 -6.71 25.93 -17.05
CA PRO A 183 -8.13 25.87 -17.33
C PRO A 183 -8.49 24.67 -18.22
N GLN A 184 -9.64 24.08 -17.97
CA GLN A 184 -10.12 22.90 -18.71
C GLN A 184 -10.28 23.19 -20.21
N SER A 185 -10.54 24.42 -20.60
CA SER A 185 -10.60 24.85 -22.02
C SER A 185 -9.28 24.62 -22.76
N GLU A 186 -8.19 24.69 -22.05
CA GLU A 186 -6.84 24.45 -22.59
C GLU A 186 -6.37 23.01 -22.29
N TRP A 187 -6.62 22.52 -21.09
CA TRP A 187 -6.23 21.20 -20.59
C TRP A 187 -7.45 20.29 -20.52
N GLY A 188 -7.90 19.83 -21.69
CA GLY A 188 -9.20 19.15 -21.86
C GLY A 188 -9.36 17.81 -21.12
N PHE A 189 -8.27 17.25 -20.56
CA PHE A 189 -8.28 15.99 -19.84
C PHE A 189 -7.76 16.11 -18.42
N LYS A 190 -8.22 15.21 -17.56
CA LYS A 190 -7.66 14.95 -16.24
C LYS A 190 -7.01 13.57 -16.24
N LEU A 191 -5.74 13.53 -15.88
CA LEU A 191 -5.00 12.28 -15.75
C LEU A 191 -5.27 11.67 -14.37
N ILE A 192 -5.57 10.38 -14.36
CA ILE A 192 -5.76 9.59 -13.15
C ILE A 192 -4.88 8.34 -13.17
N SER A 193 -4.58 7.82 -12.01
CA SER A 193 -3.90 6.53 -11.88
C SER A 193 -4.84 5.45 -11.37
N PHE A 194 -4.68 4.23 -11.86
CA PHE A 194 -5.36 3.06 -11.32
C PHE A 194 -4.40 1.88 -11.24
N LYS A 195 -4.76 0.89 -10.43
CA LYS A 195 -4.01 -0.37 -10.31
C LYS A 195 -4.82 -1.51 -10.89
N SER A 196 -4.17 -2.39 -11.65
CA SER A 196 -4.78 -3.65 -12.03
C SER A 196 -4.67 -4.69 -10.90
N ASN A 197 -5.38 -5.81 -11.08
CA ASN A 197 -5.30 -6.94 -10.16
C ASN A 197 -3.93 -7.65 -10.20
N ILE A 198 -3.15 -7.43 -11.26
CA ILE A 198 -1.89 -8.13 -11.52
C ILE A 198 -0.71 -7.30 -11.02
N MET A 199 -0.69 -5.99 -11.34
CA MET A 199 0.49 -5.16 -11.13
C MET A 199 0.28 -4.06 -10.10
N SER A 200 1.32 -3.85 -9.32
CA SER A 200 1.47 -2.73 -8.40
C SER A 200 2.96 -2.38 -8.29
N SER A 201 3.29 -1.26 -7.66
CA SER A 201 4.69 -0.87 -7.45
C SER A 201 5.52 -1.92 -6.69
N ILE A 202 4.90 -2.71 -5.81
CA ILE A 202 5.58 -3.77 -5.05
C ILE A 202 5.81 -5.01 -5.91
N THR A 203 4.93 -5.29 -6.87
CA THR A 203 5.01 -6.47 -7.73
C THR A 203 5.82 -6.24 -9.01
N ALA A 204 6.25 -5.00 -9.27
CA ALA A 204 7.02 -4.63 -10.46
C ALA A 204 8.24 -5.51 -10.76
N PRO A 205 9.03 -5.98 -9.77
CA PRO A 205 10.16 -6.87 -10.05
C PRO A 205 9.77 -8.35 -10.26
N LEU A 206 8.48 -8.70 -10.18
CA LEU A 206 8.04 -10.08 -10.36
C LEU A 206 7.89 -10.43 -11.84
N LEU A 207 8.95 -10.96 -12.43
CA LEU A 207 9.05 -11.25 -13.87
C LEU A 207 7.91 -12.14 -14.40
N ARG A 208 7.37 -13.05 -13.59
CA ARG A 208 6.21 -13.87 -13.99
C ARG A 208 4.95 -13.04 -14.24
N LEU A 209 4.72 -12.00 -13.43
CA LEU A 209 3.58 -11.09 -13.63
C LEU A 209 3.82 -10.20 -14.84
N LEU A 210 5.04 -9.70 -15.02
CA LEU A 210 5.44 -8.94 -16.20
C LEU A 210 5.35 -9.77 -17.49
N SER A 211 5.57 -11.08 -17.45
CA SER A 211 5.38 -11.94 -18.63
C SER A 211 3.91 -12.08 -19.05
N ILE A 212 2.98 -11.95 -18.09
CA ILE A 212 1.53 -11.97 -18.36
C ILE A 212 1.06 -10.61 -18.87
N LYS A 213 1.55 -9.53 -18.27
CA LYS A 213 1.18 -8.14 -18.59
C LYS A 213 2.43 -7.26 -18.59
N PRO A 214 3.15 -7.19 -19.72
CA PRO A 214 4.45 -6.51 -19.80
C PRO A 214 4.38 -5.00 -19.74
N GLU A 215 3.21 -4.40 -20.06
CA GLU A 215 3.03 -2.95 -20.13
C GLU A 215 1.69 -2.53 -19.52
N GLY A 216 1.70 -1.35 -18.89
CA GLY A 216 0.49 -0.74 -18.34
C GLY A 216 -0.36 -0.07 -19.42
N LEU A 217 -1.64 0.04 -19.17
CA LEU A 217 -2.58 0.70 -20.05
C LEU A 217 -2.52 2.22 -19.90
N VAL A 218 -2.65 2.94 -21.04
CA VAL A 218 -3.05 4.35 -21.08
C VAL A 218 -4.43 4.40 -21.69
N ALA A 219 -5.46 4.53 -20.86
CA ALA A 219 -6.84 4.38 -21.25
C ALA A 219 -7.49 5.72 -21.57
N MET A 220 -8.31 5.76 -22.62
CA MET A 220 -9.11 6.91 -23.03
C MET A 220 -10.53 6.48 -23.33
N ASN A 221 -11.51 7.32 -23.01
CA ASN A 221 -12.91 7.05 -23.32
C ASN A 221 -13.13 6.98 -24.85
N ARG A 222 -13.98 6.07 -25.30
CA ARG A 222 -14.26 5.87 -26.73
C ARG A 222 -14.79 7.13 -27.42
N LEU A 223 -15.72 7.86 -26.79
CA LEU A 223 -16.27 9.07 -27.36
C LEU A 223 -15.25 10.20 -27.47
N ASP A 224 -14.37 10.33 -26.48
CA ASP A 224 -13.28 11.32 -26.53
C ASP A 224 -12.25 10.96 -27.61
N ALA A 225 -11.99 9.68 -27.80
CA ALA A 225 -11.11 9.18 -28.85
C ALA A 225 -11.68 9.46 -30.24
N GLU A 226 -12.99 9.19 -30.46
CA GLU A 226 -13.71 9.50 -31.70
C GLU A 226 -13.68 10.99 -32.03
N GLU A 227 -13.96 11.87 -31.06
CA GLU A 227 -13.92 13.33 -31.22
C GLU A 227 -12.53 13.84 -31.63
N LYS A 228 -11.47 13.16 -31.18
CA LYS A 228 -10.09 13.51 -31.52
C LYS A 228 -9.51 12.74 -32.72
N GLY A 229 -10.29 11.87 -33.35
CA GLY A 229 -9.82 11.01 -34.45
C GLY A 229 -8.73 10.02 -34.00
N ILE A 230 -8.74 9.61 -32.74
CA ILE A 230 -7.80 8.64 -32.18
C ILE A 230 -8.45 7.26 -32.17
N LYS A 231 -7.69 6.24 -32.58
CA LYS A 231 -8.12 4.84 -32.57
C LYS A 231 -7.38 4.06 -31.49
N HIS A 232 -7.95 2.91 -31.13
CA HIS A 232 -7.25 1.95 -30.27
C HIS A 232 -5.91 1.55 -30.90
N GLY A 233 -4.84 1.67 -30.14
CA GLY A 233 -3.47 1.38 -30.59
C GLY A 233 -2.73 2.59 -31.18
N ASP A 234 -3.39 3.71 -31.43
CA ASP A 234 -2.71 4.92 -31.91
C ASP A 234 -1.70 5.42 -30.90
N VAL A 235 -0.60 5.96 -31.43
CA VAL A 235 0.44 6.60 -30.65
C VAL A 235 0.16 8.11 -30.59
N VAL A 236 0.14 8.66 -29.39
CA VAL A 236 -0.17 10.07 -29.15
C VAL A 236 0.89 10.71 -28.25
N LYS A 237 0.96 12.02 -28.28
CA LYS A 237 1.66 12.79 -27.26
C LYS A 237 0.70 13.09 -26.12
N LEU A 238 1.00 12.60 -24.94
CA LEU A 238 0.33 12.92 -23.69
C LEU A 238 1.18 13.92 -22.93
N SER A 239 0.63 15.10 -22.64
CA SER A 239 1.34 16.19 -21.97
C SER A 239 0.62 16.62 -20.72
N THR A 240 1.38 16.95 -19.68
CA THR A 240 0.96 17.71 -18.50
C THR A 240 1.66 19.08 -18.52
N PRO A 241 1.31 20.03 -17.65
CA PRO A 241 1.99 21.32 -17.59
C PRO A 241 3.52 21.25 -17.39
N THR A 242 4.01 20.15 -16.86
CA THR A 242 5.44 19.99 -16.51
C THR A 242 6.18 19.08 -17.49
N ALA A 243 5.51 18.12 -18.10
CA ALA A 243 6.17 17.08 -18.89
C ALA A 243 5.28 16.54 -20.01
N GLY A 244 5.88 15.79 -20.93
CA GLY A 244 5.16 15.08 -22.00
C GLY A 244 5.82 13.76 -22.35
N LEU A 245 5.02 12.78 -22.70
CA LEU A 245 5.45 11.44 -23.12
C LEU A 245 4.70 11.01 -24.38
N THR A 246 5.36 10.18 -25.19
CA THR A 246 4.70 9.46 -26.27
C THR A 246 4.14 8.16 -25.75
N VAL A 247 2.85 7.92 -25.94
CA VAL A 247 2.13 6.80 -25.35
C VAL A 247 1.20 6.14 -26.38
N GLN A 248 0.95 4.84 -26.24
CA GLN A 248 -0.07 4.15 -27.01
C GLN A 248 -1.40 4.16 -26.25
N ILE A 249 -2.48 4.53 -26.96
CA ILE A 249 -3.82 4.65 -26.36
C ILE A 249 -4.59 3.33 -26.46
N VAL A 250 -5.19 2.95 -25.33
CA VAL A 250 -6.22 1.91 -25.26
C VAL A 250 -7.58 2.58 -25.11
N VAL A 251 -8.43 2.40 -26.11
CA VAL A 251 -9.80 2.95 -26.11
C VAL A 251 -10.71 2.03 -25.31
N LEU A 252 -11.41 2.57 -24.31
CA LEU A 252 -12.30 1.84 -23.41
C LEU A 252 -13.60 2.62 -23.17
N ASP A 253 -14.71 1.90 -22.99
CA ASP A 253 -15.99 2.49 -22.56
C ASP A 253 -16.05 2.69 -21.04
N GLY A 254 -15.27 1.93 -20.28
CA GLY A 254 -15.29 1.91 -18.80
C GLY A 254 -14.54 3.05 -18.10
N ILE A 255 -14.08 4.07 -18.84
CA ILE A 255 -13.44 5.26 -18.28
C ILE A 255 -14.32 6.49 -18.54
N ALA A 256 -14.40 7.40 -17.58
CA ALA A 256 -15.18 8.63 -17.72
C ALA A 256 -14.64 9.52 -18.84
N ARG A 257 -15.52 10.25 -19.53
CA ARG A 257 -15.13 11.29 -20.50
C ARG A 257 -14.29 12.38 -19.86
N GLY A 258 -13.39 12.96 -20.64
CA GLY A 258 -12.44 13.97 -20.15
C GLY A 258 -11.35 13.41 -19.22
N THR A 259 -11.17 12.09 -19.21
CA THR A 259 -10.20 11.42 -18.32
C THR A 259 -9.23 10.56 -19.11
N ILE A 260 -7.95 10.62 -18.76
CA ILE A 260 -6.91 9.68 -19.20
C ILE A 260 -6.48 8.84 -18.01
N GLY A 261 -6.69 7.54 -18.10
CA GLY A 261 -6.27 6.59 -17.06
C GLY A 261 -4.90 5.99 -17.35
N ILE A 262 -3.98 6.07 -16.38
CA ILE A 262 -2.67 5.41 -16.49
C ILE A 262 -2.58 4.30 -15.45
N GLU A 263 -2.28 3.09 -15.91
CA GLU A 263 -2.06 1.98 -15.03
C GLU A 263 -0.74 2.13 -14.27
N HIS A 264 -0.83 2.09 -12.94
CA HIS A 264 0.29 2.29 -12.04
C HIS A 264 1.13 1.02 -11.87
N GLY A 265 2.45 1.17 -11.76
CA GLY A 265 3.37 0.08 -11.43
C GLY A 265 4.31 -0.33 -12.57
N TYR A 266 4.40 0.48 -13.61
CA TYR A 266 5.26 0.26 -14.78
C TYR A 266 6.27 1.38 -14.98
N GLY A 267 7.16 1.23 -15.96
CA GLY A 267 8.12 2.26 -16.35
C GLY A 267 9.19 2.56 -15.29
N HIS A 268 9.65 1.54 -14.58
CA HIS A 268 10.67 1.72 -13.55
C HIS A 268 12.03 2.06 -14.16
N LYS A 269 12.77 2.97 -13.48
CA LYS A 269 14.15 3.36 -13.85
C LYS A 269 15.19 2.70 -12.93
N GLN A 270 14.73 2.17 -11.81
CA GLN A 270 15.52 1.50 -10.78
C GLN A 270 14.94 0.09 -10.49
N ILE A 271 15.31 -0.52 -9.41
CA ILE A 271 14.82 -1.86 -8.99
C ILE A 271 15.12 -2.96 -10.04
N GLY A 272 16.29 -2.89 -10.68
CA GLY A 272 16.68 -3.84 -11.74
C GLY A 272 16.29 -3.41 -13.16
N ALA A 273 15.62 -2.27 -13.36
CA ALA A 273 15.42 -1.66 -14.69
C ALA A 273 16.72 -1.09 -15.28
N SER A 274 17.62 -0.64 -14.42
CA SER A 274 19.01 -0.25 -14.75
C SER A 274 19.97 -1.25 -14.13
N SER A 275 21.16 -1.41 -14.71
CA SER A 275 22.23 -2.18 -14.10
C SER A 275 22.70 -1.55 -12.78
N TYR A 276 23.20 -2.38 -11.90
CA TYR A 276 23.72 -1.95 -10.60
C TYR A 276 24.80 -2.92 -10.13
N THR A 277 25.64 -2.48 -9.18
CA THR A 277 26.75 -3.28 -8.66
C THR A 277 26.51 -3.62 -7.19
N ILE A 278 26.65 -4.90 -6.83
CA ILE A 278 26.65 -5.37 -5.44
C ILE A 278 27.95 -6.16 -5.22
N ASP A 279 28.70 -5.79 -4.19
CA ASP A 279 29.95 -6.43 -3.79
C ASP A 279 30.93 -6.64 -4.97
N GLY A 280 31.02 -5.64 -5.87
CA GLY A 280 31.88 -5.70 -7.05
C GLY A 280 31.34 -6.52 -8.22
N VAL A 281 30.17 -7.13 -8.08
CA VAL A 281 29.50 -7.88 -9.15
C VAL A 281 28.46 -7.00 -9.83
N GLU A 282 28.59 -6.81 -11.14
CA GLU A 282 27.59 -6.10 -11.94
C GLU A 282 26.39 -6.99 -12.20
N ILE A 283 25.20 -6.49 -11.84
CA ILE A 283 23.90 -7.09 -12.16
C ILE A 283 23.34 -6.34 -13.35
N PRO A 284 23.09 -7.01 -14.48
CA PRO A 284 22.62 -6.36 -15.69
C PRO A 284 21.18 -5.84 -15.55
N ALA A 285 20.88 -4.78 -16.29
CA ALA A 285 19.53 -4.26 -16.42
C ALA A 285 18.54 -5.30 -16.96
N ASN A 286 17.32 -5.31 -16.43
CA ASN A 286 16.24 -6.11 -16.99
C ASN A 286 15.25 -5.21 -17.75
N PRO A 287 15.22 -5.26 -19.08
CA PRO A 287 14.38 -4.37 -19.89
C PRO A 287 12.88 -4.59 -19.67
N MET A 288 12.45 -5.75 -19.18
CA MET A 288 11.02 -5.99 -18.86
C MET A 288 10.54 -5.09 -17.71
N ILE A 289 11.42 -4.77 -16.74
CA ILE A 289 11.08 -3.91 -15.59
C ILE A 289 10.98 -2.45 -16.03
N ALA A 290 11.75 -2.05 -17.05
CA ALA A 290 11.74 -0.69 -17.59
C ALA A 290 10.53 -0.38 -18.49
N LYS A 291 9.80 -1.40 -18.96
CA LYS A 291 8.68 -1.22 -19.89
C LYS A 291 7.51 -0.46 -19.29
N GLY A 292 6.78 0.24 -20.17
CA GLY A 292 5.59 1.00 -19.82
C GLY A 292 5.91 2.42 -19.33
N ILE A 293 4.94 3.05 -18.67
CA ILE A 293 4.99 4.46 -18.30
C ILE A 293 5.05 4.60 -16.79
N ASN A 294 5.97 5.42 -16.33
CA ASN A 294 5.98 5.86 -14.95
C ASN A 294 5.15 7.13 -14.81
N LEU A 295 4.04 7.05 -14.07
CA LEU A 295 3.17 8.20 -13.84
C LEU A 295 3.92 9.40 -13.22
N ASN A 296 4.97 9.15 -12.45
CA ASN A 296 5.77 10.23 -11.85
C ASN A 296 6.47 11.09 -12.90
N ASP A 297 6.67 10.58 -14.13
CA ASP A 297 7.24 11.35 -15.24
C ASP A 297 6.24 12.38 -15.82
N LEU A 298 4.97 12.30 -15.43
CA LEU A 298 3.88 13.20 -15.83
C LEU A 298 3.33 14.03 -14.67
N GLY A 299 4.03 14.06 -13.54
CA GLY A 299 3.64 14.86 -12.38
C GLY A 299 3.65 16.37 -12.64
N ILE A 300 2.96 17.13 -11.80
CA ILE A 300 3.00 18.59 -11.80
C ILE A 300 3.96 19.10 -10.73
N ILE A 301 4.70 20.14 -11.07
CA ILE A 301 5.50 20.90 -10.11
C ILE A 301 4.66 22.05 -9.57
N ASP A 302 4.65 22.21 -8.25
CA ASP A 302 4.10 23.40 -7.61
C ASP A 302 5.09 24.56 -7.79
N HIS A 303 4.76 25.45 -8.73
CA HIS A 303 5.57 26.61 -9.07
C HIS A 303 5.36 27.80 -8.12
N THR A 304 4.36 27.73 -7.24
CA THR A 304 4.03 28.79 -6.27
C THR A 304 4.94 28.73 -5.03
N LYS A 305 5.66 27.63 -4.85
CA LYS A 305 6.64 27.48 -3.77
C LYS A 305 7.98 28.13 -4.11
N ALA A 306 8.63 28.68 -3.08
CA ALA A 306 9.99 29.24 -3.21
C ALA A 306 11.00 28.20 -3.73
N VAL A 307 10.87 26.95 -3.29
CA VAL A 307 11.62 25.80 -3.81
C VAL A 307 10.65 24.94 -4.62
N LYS A 308 10.92 24.81 -5.91
CA LYS A 308 10.12 23.97 -6.81
C LYS A 308 10.08 22.54 -6.28
N SER A 309 8.89 22.04 -6.04
CA SER A 309 8.65 20.69 -5.54
C SER A 309 7.44 20.07 -6.23
N PRO A 310 7.31 18.74 -6.22
CA PRO A 310 6.10 18.10 -6.71
C PRO A 310 4.86 18.68 -6.04
N TRP A 311 3.78 18.79 -6.81
CA TRP A 311 2.49 19.17 -6.26
C TRP A 311 1.99 18.11 -5.30
N VAL A 312 1.59 18.54 -4.12
CA VAL A 312 1.13 17.67 -3.03
C VAL A 312 -0.30 17.99 -2.64
N ASP A 313 -0.98 17.00 -2.12
CA ASP A 313 -2.31 17.18 -1.54
C ASP A 313 -2.28 18.20 -0.41
N TRP A 314 -3.25 19.10 -0.43
CA TRP A 314 -3.34 20.21 0.51
C TRP A 314 -3.53 19.78 1.95
N VAL A 315 -4.20 18.66 2.19
CA VAL A 315 -4.56 18.20 3.53
C VAL A 315 -3.47 17.31 4.13
N CYS A 316 -3.06 16.27 3.39
CA CYS A 316 -2.16 15.25 3.93
C CYS A 316 -0.72 15.34 3.41
N GLY A 317 -0.43 16.28 2.48
CA GLY A 317 0.89 16.44 1.91
C GLY A 317 1.37 15.29 1.01
N SER A 318 0.49 14.38 0.63
CA SER A 318 0.82 13.28 -0.28
C SER A 318 1.02 13.77 -1.70
N ALA A 319 1.92 13.15 -2.46
CA ALA A 319 2.08 13.42 -3.88
C ALA A 319 0.77 13.16 -4.64
N VAL A 320 0.30 14.16 -5.38
CA VAL A 320 -0.93 14.05 -6.17
C VAL A 320 -0.69 13.18 -7.39
N ARG A 321 -1.58 12.21 -7.60
CA ARG A 321 -1.53 11.27 -8.73
C ARG A 321 -2.83 11.26 -9.55
N ASN A 322 -3.84 11.99 -9.11
CA ASN A 322 -5.16 12.03 -9.75
C ASN A 322 -5.60 13.48 -9.95
N GLY A 323 -6.30 13.73 -11.06
CA GLY A 323 -6.78 15.07 -11.38
C GLY A 323 -5.72 15.99 -11.99
N ILE A 324 -4.61 15.44 -12.47
CA ILE A 324 -3.54 16.20 -13.13
C ILE A 324 -4.06 16.69 -14.50
N PRO A 325 -4.01 18.00 -14.81
CA PRO A 325 -4.37 18.52 -16.13
C PRO A 325 -3.53 17.89 -17.24
N ALA A 326 -4.18 17.49 -18.32
CA ALA A 326 -3.51 16.80 -19.42
C ALA A 326 -4.05 17.20 -20.78
N LYS A 327 -3.18 17.11 -21.81
CA LYS A 327 -3.51 17.25 -23.24
C LYS A 327 -3.13 15.97 -23.95
N VAL A 328 -3.93 15.61 -24.95
CA VAL A 328 -3.64 14.51 -25.85
C VAL A 328 -3.63 15.04 -27.28
N GLU A 329 -2.52 14.82 -27.97
CA GLU A 329 -2.29 15.23 -29.35
C GLU A 329 -1.94 14.00 -30.20
N LYS A 330 -2.68 13.77 -31.26
CA LYS A 330 -2.37 12.70 -32.21
C LYS A 330 -1.04 13.02 -32.90
N LEU A 331 -0.15 12.05 -32.91
CA LEU A 331 1.06 12.14 -33.73
C LEU A 331 0.69 11.80 -35.18
N ALA A 332 1.21 12.59 -36.09
CA ALA A 332 0.97 12.44 -37.53
C ALA A 332 1.52 11.12 -38.07
#